data_1fb110afabfe6744012e917ea6bce06f
#
_entry.id   1fb110afabfe6744012e917ea6bce06f
#
_cell.length_a   1.000
_cell.length_b   1.000
_cell.length_c   1.000
_cell.angle_alpha   90.00
_cell.angle_beta   90.00
_cell.angle_gamma   90.00
#
_symmetry.space_group_name_H-M   'P 1'
#
loop_
_entity.id
_entity.type
_entity.pdbx_description
1 polymer ?
#
loop_
_entity_poly.entity_id
_entity_poly.type
_entity_poly.pdbx_seq_one_letter_code
_entity_poly.pdbx_strand_id
1 'polypeptide(L)'
;MRKQIEDLREKMREKKTDAYIIPTTDFHGSEYVNDYFKCREFVSGFTGSAGTLVVTEDAAALWTDGRYFLQAESELAGSEIMLMREGEPDVPEITEWLRQRLTSGKAQTVGFDGRIVSAKFGEKIKEHFNVEAELDLAGEIWAERPELMASEIYPLGLGVTGESAESKLSRVREEMRKAGAEAHIITSLEEIAWLFNLRGSDVLHTPVFYAFALIERERATIYLLNRTEKVKSLFNDGIEIKPYEAIFDELKLLDAKSVMYDGNTISYRLFESIPNACESIKCTDPAMRMKAIKNSTEIACTKQAHIRDGAAEAKFMKWLKENVSKEAITEISAAEYLAEERRKQGAYDLSFDTIAGYGPHGAIIHYEAVPQTNVQLKPEGFLLVDSGGQYEDGTT
;
A
#
# COMPACT_ATOMS: atom_id res chain seq x y z
N MET A 1 17.11 18.01 17.38
CA MET A 1 15.67 17.62 17.39
C MET A 1 15.10 18.01 16.04
N ARG A 2 14.33 17.14 15.41
CA ARG A 2 13.68 17.46 14.12
C ARG A 2 12.49 18.38 14.38
N LYS A 3 12.37 19.46 13.60
CA LYS A 3 11.27 20.42 13.75
C LYS A 3 9.90 19.73 13.63
N GLN A 4 9.75 18.79 12.71
CA GLN A 4 8.50 18.07 12.50
C GLN A 4 8.05 17.27 13.74
N ILE A 5 9.00 16.73 14.52
CA ILE A 5 8.68 16.05 15.80
C ILE A 5 8.19 17.07 16.85
N GLU A 6 8.80 18.24 16.91
CA GLU A 6 8.36 19.31 17.83
C GLU A 6 6.96 19.80 17.45
N ASP A 7 6.74 20.12 16.18
CA ASP A 7 5.45 20.57 15.66
C ASP A 7 4.36 19.50 15.92
N LEU A 8 4.69 18.21 15.75
CA LEU A 8 3.77 17.11 16.03
C LEU A 8 3.44 17.02 17.53
N ARG A 9 4.42 17.15 18.42
CA ARG A 9 4.20 17.17 19.87
C ARG A 9 3.34 18.35 20.31
N GLU A 10 3.49 19.51 19.67
CA GLU A 10 2.60 20.66 19.91
C GLU A 10 1.15 20.30 19.57
N LYS A 11 0.90 19.69 18.42
CA LYS A 11 -0.43 19.22 18.04
C LYS A 11 -0.96 18.12 18.97
N MET A 12 -0.13 17.20 19.41
CA MET A 12 -0.50 16.19 20.40
C MET A 12 -0.99 16.83 21.71
N ARG A 13 -0.29 17.86 22.21
CA ARG A 13 -0.71 18.62 23.41
C ARG A 13 -2.05 19.33 23.20
N GLU A 14 -2.25 19.99 22.04
CA GLU A 14 -3.51 20.63 21.68
C GLU A 14 -4.68 19.64 21.69
N LYS A 15 -4.47 18.44 21.14
CA LYS A 15 -5.47 17.36 21.03
C LYS A 15 -5.53 16.45 22.27
N LYS A 16 -4.64 16.66 23.26
CA LYS A 16 -4.57 15.87 24.51
C LYS A 16 -4.29 14.39 24.25
N THR A 17 -3.43 14.09 23.28
CA THR A 17 -2.95 12.73 23.02
C THR A 17 -1.58 12.54 23.66
N ASP A 18 -1.36 11.39 24.30
CA ASP A 18 -0.11 11.04 25.00
C ASP A 18 0.92 10.39 24.05
N ALA A 19 0.43 9.78 22.98
CA ALA A 19 1.24 9.23 21.89
C ALA A 19 0.52 9.40 20.54
N TYR A 20 1.30 9.44 19.45
CA TYR A 20 0.77 9.47 18.09
C TYR A 20 1.50 8.48 17.19
N ILE A 21 0.75 7.70 16.39
CA ILE A 21 1.25 6.61 15.55
C ILE A 21 1.09 6.98 14.08
N ILE A 22 2.17 6.84 13.30
CA ILE A 22 2.19 7.12 11.86
C ILE A 22 2.79 5.91 11.12
N PRO A 23 1.98 5.00 10.58
CA PRO A 23 2.47 3.91 9.74
C PRO A 23 2.82 4.37 8.32
N THR A 24 3.57 3.55 7.59
CA THR A 24 3.66 3.67 6.12
C THR A 24 2.51 2.88 5.52
N THR A 25 1.47 3.57 5.09
CA THR A 25 0.34 2.96 4.39
C THR A 25 -0.58 4.07 3.85
N ASP A 26 -1.49 3.70 2.95
CA ASP A 26 -2.59 4.53 2.49
C ASP A 26 -3.93 4.11 3.13
N PHE A 27 -5.06 4.62 2.65
CA PHE A 27 -6.40 4.26 3.14
C PHE A 27 -6.82 2.82 2.82
N HIS A 28 -6.02 2.09 2.03
CA HIS A 28 -6.32 0.76 1.50
C HIS A 28 -5.31 -0.31 1.93
N GLY A 29 -4.24 0.09 2.60
CA GLY A 29 -3.16 -0.82 2.99
C GLY A 29 -2.25 -1.19 1.82
N SER A 30 -2.09 -0.31 0.81
CA SER A 30 -1.22 -0.53 -0.34
C SER A 30 0.25 -0.62 0.06
N GLU A 31 1.04 -1.42 -0.64
CA GLU A 31 2.48 -1.56 -0.42
C GLU A 31 3.23 -0.29 -0.83
N TYR A 32 2.92 0.25 -2.00
CA TYR A 32 3.41 1.55 -2.46
C TYR A 32 2.35 2.61 -2.18
N VAL A 33 2.78 3.76 -1.73
CA VAL A 33 1.87 4.85 -1.36
C VAL A 33 2.11 6.08 -2.22
N ASN A 34 1.02 6.77 -2.57
CA ASN A 34 1.10 8.08 -3.20
C ASN A 34 1.79 9.09 -2.26
N ASP A 35 2.44 10.10 -2.81
CA ASP A 35 3.17 11.12 -2.05
C ASP A 35 2.30 11.81 -0.98
N TYR A 36 0.99 11.90 -1.17
CA TYR A 36 0.05 12.35 -0.16
C TYR A 36 0.17 11.59 1.17
N PHE A 37 0.47 10.29 1.14
CA PHE A 37 0.54 9.42 2.31
C PHE A 37 1.94 9.31 2.94
N LYS A 38 2.96 9.99 2.42
CA LYS A 38 4.33 9.94 2.95
C LYS A 38 4.53 10.70 4.27
N CYS A 39 3.48 10.74 5.11
CA CYS A 39 3.50 11.43 6.42
C CYS A 39 4.60 10.91 7.35
N ARG A 40 4.83 9.59 7.40
CA ARG A 40 5.90 8.99 8.21
C ARG A 40 7.28 9.45 7.72
N GLU A 41 7.51 9.47 6.41
CA GLU A 41 8.73 9.98 5.79
C GLU A 41 8.92 11.47 6.10
N PHE A 42 7.90 12.30 5.91
CA PHE A 42 7.93 13.73 6.22
C PHE A 42 8.33 13.99 7.68
N VAL A 43 7.78 13.25 8.64
CA VAL A 43 8.07 13.48 10.07
C VAL A 43 9.42 12.88 10.47
N SER A 44 9.74 11.66 10.04
CA SER A 44 10.95 10.94 10.47
C SER A 44 12.17 11.21 9.61
N GLY A 45 12.01 11.54 8.32
CA GLY A 45 13.05 11.60 7.31
C GLY A 45 13.57 10.24 6.87
N PHE A 46 12.94 9.15 7.31
CA PHE A 46 13.25 7.81 6.83
C PHE A 46 12.46 7.55 5.54
N THR A 47 13.14 7.15 4.46
CA THR A 47 12.54 7.00 3.12
C THR A 47 12.15 5.56 2.76
N GLY A 48 12.56 4.55 3.54
CA GLY A 48 12.20 3.15 3.29
C GLY A 48 10.69 2.91 3.21
N SER A 49 10.23 2.01 2.39
CA SER A 49 8.80 1.81 2.08
C SER A 49 7.99 1.12 3.19
N ALA A 50 8.64 0.59 4.24
CA ALA A 50 7.95 -0.03 5.37
C ALA A 50 8.46 0.49 6.70
N GLY A 51 7.53 0.87 7.58
CA GLY A 51 7.85 1.30 8.95
C GLY A 51 6.71 2.02 9.63
N THR A 52 6.78 2.08 10.95
CA THR A 52 5.82 2.79 11.80
C THR A 52 6.56 3.70 12.76
N LEU A 53 6.30 5.00 12.69
CA LEU A 53 6.81 5.98 13.64
C LEU A 53 5.82 6.12 14.80
N VAL A 54 6.33 6.10 16.03
CA VAL A 54 5.55 6.40 17.23
C VAL A 54 6.24 7.55 17.96
N VAL A 55 5.48 8.58 18.29
CA VAL A 55 5.95 9.76 19.01
C VAL A 55 5.20 9.90 20.33
N THR A 56 5.93 10.11 21.41
CA THR A 56 5.42 10.51 22.72
C THR A 56 5.96 11.89 23.10
N GLU A 57 5.54 12.45 24.22
CA GLU A 57 6.05 13.77 24.68
C GLU A 57 7.57 13.78 24.81
N ASP A 58 8.19 12.69 25.25
CA ASP A 58 9.62 12.60 25.60
C ASP A 58 10.44 11.72 24.67
N ALA A 59 9.83 10.97 23.75
CA ALA A 59 10.53 10.03 22.88
C ALA A 59 9.92 9.95 21.48
N ALA A 60 10.71 9.45 20.53
CA ALA A 60 10.25 9.02 19.22
C ALA A 60 10.97 7.73 18.83
N ALA A 61 10.25 6.79 18.22
CA ALA A 61 10.81 5.51 17.79
C ALA A 61 10.20 5.06 16.47
N LEU A 62 11.04 4.50 15.61
CA LEU A 62 10.66 3.97 14.30
C LEU A 62 10.85 2.45 14.27
N TRP A 63 9.78 1.70 14.10
CA TRP A 63 9.82 0.27 13.80
C TRP A 63 9.94 0.06 12.30
N THR A 64 10.89 -0.77 11.89
CA THR A 64 11.02 -1.25 10.51
C THR A 64 11.62 -2.64 10.51
N ASP A 65 11.48 -3.39 9.43
CA ASP A 65 11.96 -4.76 9.30
C ASP A 65 13.39 -4.85 8.72
N GLY A 66 13.94 -6.08 8.66
CA GLY A 66 15.33 -6.34 8.27
C GLY A 66 15.74 -5.86 6.89
N ARG A 67 14.79 -5.58 6.00
CA ARG A 67 15.06 -5.02 4.66
C ARG A 67 15.67 -3.61 4.76
N TYR A 68 15.31 -2.85 5.80
CA TYR A 68 15.60 -1.43 5.92
C TYR A 68 16.53 -1.07 7.10
N PHE A 69 17.05 -2.01 7.86
CA PHE A 69 17.89 -1.67 9.04
C PHE A 69 19.09 -0.78 8.69
N LEU A 70 19.83 -1.10 7.64
CA LEU A 70 21.00 -0.32 7.22
C LEU A 70 20.62 1.09 6.76
N GLN A 71 19.55 1.20 5.98
CA GLN A 71 19.03 2.48 5.51
C GLN A 71 18.55 3.33 6.68
N ALA A 72 17.74 2.75 7.58
CA ALA A 72 17.24 3.47 8.75
C ALA A 72 18.35 3.92 9.70
N GLU A 73 19.38 3.11 9.93
CA GLU A 73 20.56 3.54 10.70
C GLU A 73 21.22 4.77 10.11
N SER A 74 21.37 4.81 8.78
CA SER A 74 21.99 5.94 8.09
C SER A 74 21.10 7.18 8.12
N GLU A 75 19.80 7.05 7.81
CA GLU A 75 18.89 8.18 7.66
C GLU A 75 18.42 8.77 9.01
N LEU A 76 18.35 7.96 10.06
CA LEU A 76 18.02 8.41 11.41
C LEU A 76 19.24 8.89 12.21
N ALA A 77 20.46 8.75 11.67
CA ALA A 77 21.67 9.14 12.35
C ALA A 77 21.65 10.63 12.75
N GLY A 78 21.93 10.91 14.03
CA GLY A 78 21.92 12.26 14.59
C GLY A 78 20.53 12.84 14.88
N SER A 79 19.44 12.08 14.65
CA SER A 79 18.10 12.42 15.10
C SER A 79 17.84 11.88 16.52
N GLU A 80 16.72 12.31 17.14
CA GLU A 80 16.23 11.73 18.41
C GLU A 80 15.39 10.46 18.21
N ILE A 81 15.19 9.99 16.99
CA ILE A 81 14.34 8.86 16.70
C ILE A 81 15.11 7.55 16.91
N MET A 82 14.63 6.72 17.82
CA MET A 82 15.21 5.41 18.10
C MET A 82 14.81 4.42 16.99
N LEU A 83 15.79 3.72 16.43
CA LEU A 83 15.51 2.61 15.52
C LEU A 83 15.09 1.37 16.33
N MET A 84 13.90 0.86 16.07
CA MET A 84 13.39 -0.41 16.58
C MET A 84 13.43 -1.44 15.45
N ARG A 85 14.39 -2.37 15.56
CA ARG A 85 14.61 -3.44 14.57
C ARG A 85 13.57 -4.54 14.75
N GLU A 86 12.45 -4.44 14.03
CA GLU A 86 11.33 -5.38 14.17
C GLU A 86 11.78 -6.81 13.90
N GLY A 87 11.41 -7.71 14.81
CA GLY A 87 11.77 -9.14 14.75
C GLY A 87 13.11 -9.50 15.42
N GLU A 88 13.93 -8.52 15.81
CA GLU A 88 15.14 -8.78 16.56
C GLU A 88 14.83 -9.10 18.05
N PRO A 89 15.66 -9.93 18.73
CA PRO A 89 15.51 -10.19 20.15
C PRO A 89 15.50 -8.89 20.97
N ASP A 90 14.69 -8.84 22.03
CA ASP A 90 14.57 -7.72 22.96
C ASP A 90 14.01 -6.41 22.38
N VAL A 91 13.55 -6.40 21.12
CA VAL A 91 12.84 -5.27 20.54
C VAL A 91 11.33 -5.42 20.83
N PRO A 92 10.75 -4.52 21.67
CA PRO A 92 9.34 -4.63 22.03
C PRO A 92 8.44 -4.28 20.83
N GLU A 93 7.28 -4.91 20.77
CA GLU A 93 6.22 -4.44 19.89
C GLU A 93 5.73 -3.04 20.31
N ILE A 94 5.13 -2.29 19.38
CA ILE A 94 4.64 -0.92 19.61
C ILE A 94 3.76 -0.83 20.86
N THR A 95 2.82 -1.73 21.03
CA THR A 95 1.90 -1.74 22.18
C THR A 95 2.65 -1.91 23.51
N GLU A 96 3.64 -2.82 23.54
CA GLU A 96 4.45 -3.07 24.72
C GLU A 96 5.35 -1.87 25.04
N TRP A 97 5.97 -1.27 24.03
CA TRP A 97 6.79 -0.08 24.19
C TRP A 97 5.98 1.11 24.75
N LEU A 98 4.76 1.31 24.23
CA LEU A 98 3.83 2.32 24.75
C LEU A 98 3.46 2.06 26.21
N ARG A 99 3.16 0.81 26.59
CA ARG A 99 2.85 0.43 27.96
C ARG A 99 4.00 0.70 28.94
N GLN A 100 5.23 0.51 28.50
CA GLN A 100 6.43 0.80 29.32
C GLN A 100 6.65 2.30 29.50
N ARG A 101 6.23 3.14 28.54
CA ARG A 101 6.46 4.59 28.57
C ARG A 101 5.31 5.37 29.16
N LEU A 102 4.09 5.00 28.86
CA LEU A 102 2.90 5.70 29.32
C LEU A 102 2.45 5.16 30.69
N THR A 103 3.19 5.48 31.75
CA THR A 103 3.01 4.89 33.10
C THR A 103 2.29 5.80 34.11
N SER A 104 1.73 6.93 33.71
CA SER A 104 1.26 8.01 34.61
C SER A 104 0.05 7.69 35.50
N GLY A 105 -0.47 6.47 35.50
CA GLY A 105 -1.62 6.05 36.36
C GLY A 105 -2.98 6.64 35.93
N LYS A 106 -3.02 7.46 34.87
CA LYS A 106 -4.26 7.94 34.23
C LYS A 106 -4.51 7.13 32.96
N ALA A 107 -5.75 7.10 32.51
CA ALA A 107 -6.07 6.57 31.19
C ALA A 107 -5.32 7.38 30.11
N GLN A 108 -4.46 6.71 29.34
CA GLN A 108 -3.63 7.31 28.31
C GLN A 108 -4.35 7.26 26.97
N THR A 109 -4.18 8.30 26.16
CA THR A 109 -4.80 8.40 24.85
C THR A 109 -3.73 8.28 23.73
N VAL A 110 -3.91 7.31 22.84
CA VAL A 110 -3.09 7.11 21.66
C VAL A 110 -3.88 7.61 20.44
N GLY A 111 -3.28 8.58 19.72
CA GLY A 111 -3.86 9.15 18.51
C GLY A 111 -3.26 8.53 17.24
N PHE A 112 -4.07 8.46 16.19
CA PHE A 112 -3.65 8.13 14.83
C PHE A 112 -4.73 8.54 13.82
N ASP A 113 -4.38 8.59 12.54
CA ASP A 113 -5.40 8.68 11.48
C ASP A 113 -6.03 7.28 11.28
N GLY A 114 -7.27 7.13 11.72
CA GLY A 114 -7.99 5.86 11.62
C GLY A 114 -8.27 5.39 10.19
N ARG A 115 -8.03 6.24 9.19
CA ARG A 115 -8.16 5.88 7.77
C ARG A 115 -6.96 5.07 7.27
N ILE A 116 -5.77 5.25 7.88
CA ILE A 116 -4.53 4.56 7.49
C ILE A 116 -4.12 3.44 8.46
N VAL A 117 -4.78 3.29 9.59
CA VAL A 117 -4.52 2.23 10.56
C VAL A 117 -5.53 1.11 10.35
N SER A 118 -5.06 -0.15 10.24
CA SER A 118 -5.97 -1.29 10.10
C SER A 118 -6.84 -1.49 11.35
N ALA A 119 -8.04 -2.02 11.16
CA ALA A 119 -8.95 -2.36 12.27
C ALA A 119 -8.27 -3.27 13.29
N LYS A 120 -7.55 -4.29 12.83
CA LYS A 120 -6.81 -5.23 13.68
C LYS A 120 -5.78 -4.53 14.59
N PHE A 121 -5.02 -3.58 14.03
CA PHE A 121 -4.02 -2.86 14.81
C PHE A 121 -4.67 -1.86 15.76
N GLY A 122 -5.68 -1.12 15.31
CA GLY A 122 -6.42 -0.17 16.14
C GLY A 122 -7.13 -0.86 17.32
N GLU A 123 -7.75 -2.03 17.10
CA GLU A 123 -8.34 -2.85 18.17
C GLU A 123 -7.27 -3.27 19.21
N LYS A 124 -6.07 -3.71 18.73
CA LYS A 124 -4.95 -4.07 19.61
C LYS A 124 -4.49 -2.89 20.50
N ILE A 125 -4.45 -1.68 19.96
CA ILE A 125 -4.17 -0.46 20.75
C ILE A 125 -5.28 -0.20 21.76
N LYS A 126 -6.55 -0.31 21.34
CA LYS A 126 -7.74 -0.08 22.17
C LYS A 126 -7.84 -1.03 23.38
N GLU A 127 -7.23 -2.22 23.33
CA GLU A 127 -7.17 -3.14 24.47
C GLU A 127 -6.47 -2.54 25.70
N HIS A 128 -5.57 -1.56 25.49
CA HIS A 128 -4.71 -1.01 26.54
C HIS A 128 -4.83 0.51 26.72
N PHE A 129 -5.32 1.23 25.73
CA PHE A 129 -5.34 2.70 25.69
C PHE A 129 -6.69 3.23 25.21
N ASN A 130 -7.00 4.48 25.58
CA ASN A 130 -8.02 5.21 24.85
C ASN A 130 -7.49 5.51 23.44
N VAL A 131 -8.36 5.43 22.45
CA VAL A 131 -8.00 5.67 21.03
C VAL A 131 -8.67 6.95 20.54
N GLU A 132 -7.88 7.83 19.91
CA GLU A 132 -8.38 8.98 19.15
C GLU A 132 -8.01 8.79 17.69
N ALA A 133 -8.98 8.34 16.88
CA ALA A 133 -8.75 7.88 15.49
C ALA A 133 -9.20 8.88 14.41
N GLU A 134 -9.69 10.08 14.80
CA GLU A 134 -10.14 11.11 13.87
C GLU A 134 -9.06 12.18 13.60
N LEU A 135 -7.79 11.89 13.94
CA LEU A 135 -6.70 12.85 13.90
C LEU A 135 -5.74 12.57 12.75
N ASP A 136 -5.54 13.54 11.86
CA ASP A 136 -4.44 13.56 10.89
C ASP A 136 -3.41 14.63 11.30
N LEU A 137 -2.76 14.45 12.46
CA LEU A 137 -1.83 15.45 12.98
C LEU A 137 -0.60 15.62 12.11
N ALA A 138 -0.14 14.57 11.45
CA ALA A 138 0.98 14.66 10.51
C ALA A 138 0.61 15.50 9.28
N GLY A 139 -0.62 15.36 8.77
CA GLY A 139 -1.14 16.20 7.69
C GLY A 139 -1.35 17.65 8.14
N GLU A 140 -1.80 17.90 9.38
CA GLU A 140 -1.99 19.24 9.91
C GLU A 140 -0.69 20.06 9.99
N ILE A 141 0.46 19.41 10.23
CA ILE A 141 1.77 20.07 10.29
C ILE A 141 2.50 20.11 8.93
N TRP A 142 1.99 19.45 7.91
CA TRP A 142 2.61 19.41 6.59
C TRP A 142 1.95 20.39 5.61
N ALA A 143 2.36 21.65 5.70
CA ALA A 143 1.76 22.75 4.92
C ALA A 143 1.83 22.55 3.38
N GLU A 144 2.88 21.87 2.90
CA GLU A 144 3.10 21.61 1.47
C GLU A 144 2.78 20.14 1.11
N ARG A 145 1.86 19.51 1.85
CA ARG A 145 1.44 18.13 1.56
C ARG A 145 0.89 18.05 0.13
N PRO A 146 1.38 17.11 -0.71
CA PRO A 146 0.84 16.90 -2.04
C PRO A 146 -0.67 16.63 -2.00
N GLU A 147 -1.40 17.05 -3.04
CA GLU A 147 -2.82 16.71 -3.18
C GLU A 147 -3.00 15.24 -3.57
N LEU A 148 -4.03 14.61 -3.03
CA LEU A 148 -4.42 13.27 -3.46
C LEU A 148 -5.17 13.38 -4.79
N MET A 149 -4.45 13.11 -5.87
CA MET A 149 -5.00 13.13 -7.22
C MET A 149 -5.42 11.73 -7.66
N ALA A 150 -6.42 11.66 -8.52
CA ALA A 150 -6.89 10.42 -9.10
C ALA A 150 -6.65 10.37 -10.61
N SER A 151 -6.18 9.22 -11.09
CA SER A 151 -5.93 8.94 -12.50
C SER A 151 -7.20 8.63 -13.29
N GLU A 152 -7.05 8.50 -14.61
CA GLU A 152 -8.11 7.97 -15.47
C GLU A 152 -8.31 6.47 -15.21
N ILE A 153 -9.58 6.05 -15.08
CA ILE A 153 -9.95 4.65 -14.92
C ILE A 153 -10.34 4.09 -16.28
N TYR A 154 -9.83 2.90 -16.62
CA TYR A 154 -10.11 2.24 -17.89
C TYR A 154 -10.44 0.75 -17.72
N PRO A 155 -11.30 0.17 -18.59
CA PRO A 155 -11.69 -1.23 -18.51
C PRO A 155 -10.66 -2.14 -19.18
N LEU A 156 -10.52 -3.37 -18.65
CA LEU A 156 -9.85 -4.48 -19.31
C LEU A 156 -10.88 -5.38 -20.01
N GLY A 157 -10.61 -5.72 -21.26
CA GLY A 157 -11.47 -6.60 -22.04
C GLY A 157 -11.40 -8.07 -21.61
N LEU A 158 -12.44 -8.84 -21.97
CA LEU A 158 -12.53 -10.27 -21.66
C LEU A 158 -11.38 -11.10 -22.28
N GLY A 159 -10.74 -10.60 -23.34
CA GLY A 159 -9.54 -11.22 -23.92
C GLY A 159 -8.35 -11.26 -22.98
N VAL A 160 -8.34 -10.41 -21.94
CA VAL A 160 -7.32 -10.35 -20.88
C VAL A 160 -7.82 -10.96 -19.58
N THR A 161 -9.05 -10.60 -19.17
CA THR A 161 -9.61 -10.99 -17.87
C THR A 161 -10.23 -12.38 -17.86
N GLY A 162 -10.72 -12.88 -19.00
CA GLY A 162 -11.32 -14.21 -19.16
C GLY A 162 -12.65 -14.42 -18.44
N GLU A 163 -13.06 -13.49 -17.57
CA GLU A 163 -14.32 -13.56 -16.80
C GLU A 163 -14.90 -12.16 -16.60
N SER A 164 -16.23 -12.03 -16.74
CA SER A 164 -16.89 -10.75 -16.55
C SER A 164 -17.00 -10.34 -15.08
N ALA A 165 -17.18 -9.05 -14.81
CA ALA A 165 -17.38 -8.52 -13.45
C ALA A 165 -18.64 -9.12 -12.80
N GLU A 166 -19.72 -9.31 -13.56
CA GLU A 166 -20.97 -9.92 -13.07
C GLU A 166 -20.77 -11.38 -12.63
N SER A 167 -19.98 -12.16 -13.39
CA SER A 167 -19.62 -13.52 -13.01
C SER A 167 -18.81 -13.54 -11.71
N LYS A 168 -17.80 -12.69 -11.60
CA LYS A 168 -16.97 -12.55 -10.38
C LYS A 168 -17.80 -12.12 -9.18
N LEU A 169 -18.69 -11.12 -9.34
CA LEU A 169 -19.62 -10.68 -8.29
C LEU A 169 -20.55 -11.83 -7.83
N SER A 170 -21.03 -12.66 -8.76
CA SER A 170 -21.86 -13.80 -8.42
C SER A 170 -21.11 -14.82 -7.55
N ARG A 171 -19.82 -15.03 -7.83
CA ARG A 171 -18.94 -15.89 -7.01
C ARG A 171 -18.72 -15.29 -5.61
N VAL A 172 -18.45 -13.99 -5.50
CA VAL A 172 -18.31 -13.31 -4.21
C VAL A 172 -19.60 -13.42 -3.38
N ARG A 173 -20.75 -13.18 -3.99
CA ARG A 173 -22.07 -13.34 -3.34
C ARG A 173 -22.33 -14.76 -2.86
N GLU A 174 -21.83 -15.78 -3.59
CA GLU A 174 -21.92 -17.18 -3.12
C GLU A 174 -21.07 -17.42 -1.87
N GLU A 175 -19.86 -16.83 -1.77
CA GLU A 175 -19.06 -16.90 -0.54
C GLU A 175 -19.72 -16.14 0.62
N MET A 176 -20.30 -14.96 0.35
CA MET A 176 -21.09 -14.22 1.34
C MET A 176 -22.24 -15.08 1.88
N ARG A 177 -23.00 -15.76 0.96
CA ARG A 177 -24.10 -16.65 1.35
C ARG A 177 -23.65 -17.81 2.22
N LYS A 178 -22.49 -18.44 1.90
CA LYS A 178 -21.89 -19.51 2.71
C LYS A 178 -21.47 -19.03 4.09
N ALA A 179 -20.96 -17.80 4.19
CA ALA A 179 -20.58 -17.18 5.46
C ALA A 179 -21.76 -16.62 6.25
N GLY A 180 -22.98 -16.58 5.69
CA GLY A 180 -24.14 -15.96 6.29
C GLY A 180 -24.14 -14.43 6.25
N ALA A 181 -23.29 -13.82 5.40
CA ALA A 181 -23.18 -12.38 5.27
C ALA A 181 -24.23 -11.78 4.34
N GLU A 182 -24.81 -10.65 4.74
CA GLU A 182 -25.73 -9.86 3.91
C GLU A 182 -25.02 -8.77 3.13
N ALA A 183 -23.89 -8.28 3.67
CA ALA A 183 -23.02 -7.31 3.01
C ALA A 183 -21.55 -7.72 3.11
N HIS A 184 -20.70 -7.22 2.20
CA HIS A 184 -19.25 -7.40 2.22
C HIS A 184 -18.55 -6.10 1.83
N ILE A 185 -17.62 -5.67 2.66
CA ILE A 185 -16.78 -4.48 2.43
C ILE A 185 -15.45 -4.93 1.87
N ILE A 186 -15.08 -4.42 0.70
CA ILE A 186 -13.77 -4.63 0.06
C ILE A 186 -13.02 -3.32 0.06
N THR A 187 -11.82 -3.33 0.61
CA THR A 187 -10.96 -2.15 0.71
C THR A 187 -9.67 -2.26 -0.08
N SER A 188 -9.18 -3.46 -0.38
CA SER A 188 -7.98 -3.65 -1.18
C SER A 188 -8.20 -3.24 -2.62
N LEU A 189 -7.34 -2.37 -3.14
CA LEU A 189 -7.46 -1.80 -4.48
C LEU A 189 -7.31 -2.85 -5.57
N GLU A 190 -6.42 -3.83 -5.37
CA GLU A 190 -6.16 -4.92 -6.31
C GLU A 190 -7.36 -5.86 -6.44
N GLU A 191 -8.08 -6.13 -5.34
CA GLU A 191 -9.30 -6.92 -5.36
C GLU A 191 -10.42 -6.18 -6.09
N ILE A 192 -10.58 -4.88 -5.83
CA ILE A 192 -11.57 -4.04 -6.51
C ILE A 192 -11.27 -3.97 -8.01
N ALA A 193 -10.02 -3.68 -8.37
CA ALA A 193 -9.59 -3.60 -9.77
C ALA A 193 -9.82 -4.93 -10.52
N TRP A 194 -9.50 -6.08 -9.88
CA TRP A 194 -9.74 -7.40 -10.44
C TRP A 194 -11.23 -7.73 -10.54
N LEU A 195 -12.00 -7.47 -9.48
CA LEU A 195 -13.42 -7.80 -9.41
C LEU A 195 -14.23 -7.10 -10.51
N PHE A 196 -13.94 -5.82 -10.71
CA PHE A 196 -14.68 -4.98 -11.68
C PHE A 196 -14.01 -4.89 -13.05
N ASN A 197 -12.89 -5.60 -13.29
CA ASN A 197 -12.14 -5.55 -14.55
C ASN A 197 -11.71 -4.13 -14.95
N LEU A 198 -11.32 -3.32 -13.97
CA LEU A 198 -10.87 -1.94 -14.16
C LEU A 198 -9.40 -1.77 -13.77
N ARG A 199 -8.76 -0.78 -14.35
CA ARG A 199 -7.40 -0.35 -13.99
C ARG A 199 -7.33 1.17 -13.89
N GLY A 200 -6.32 1.65 -13.19
CA GLY A 200 -5.92 3.05 -13.07
C GLY A 200 -4.43 3.14 -12.80
N SER A 201 -3.96 4.28 -12.34
CA SER A 201 -2.55 4.52 -12.00
C SER A 201 -2.41 5.45 -10.78
N ASP A 202 -3.27 5.28 -9.77
CA ASP A 202 -3.26 6.10 -8.56
C ASP A 202 -2.15 5.70 -7.60
N VAL A 203 -1.66 4.47 -7.69
CA VAL A 203 -0.56 3.93 -6.89
C VAL A 203 0.61 3.62 -7.81
N LEU A 204 1.80 4.05 -7.40
CA LEU A 204 3.03 3.84 -8.15
C LEU A 204 3.24 2.33 -8.42
N HIS A 205 3.63 1.98 -9.63
CA HIS A 205 3.90 0.60 -10.07
C HIS A 205 2.71 -0.37 -9.97
N THR A 206 1.56 0.06 -9.49
CA THR A 206 0.39 -0.80 -9.31
C THR A 206 -0.78 -0.27 -10.12
N PRO A 207 -1.35 -1.04 -11.07
CA PRO A 207 -2.36 -0.54 -11.99
C PRO A 207 -3.76 -0.50 -11.34
N VAL A 208 -3.91 0.23 -10.25
CA VAL A 208 -5.12 0.37 -9.44
C VAL A 208 -5.59 1.82 -9.34
N PHE A 209 -6.75 2.02 -8.77
CA PHE A 209 -7.37 3.33 -8.57
C PHE A 209 -8.02 3.39 -7.19
N TYR A 210 -8.06 4.58 -6.57
CA TYR A 210 -8.64 4.74 -5.23
C TYR A 210 -10.14 4.48 -5.23
N ALA A 211 -10.54 3.39 -4.59
CA ALA A 211 -11.92 2.96 -4.49
C ALA A 211 -12.18 2.11 -3.24
N PHE A 212 -13.41 2.17 -2.75
CA PHE A 212 -13.98 1.17 -1.86
C PHE A 212 -15.13 0.45 -2.58
N ALA A 213 -15.45 -0.76 -2.14
CA ALA A 213 -16.63 -1.45 -2.64
C ALA A 213 -17.47 -2.03 -1.51
N LEU A 214 -18.79 -1.88 -1.63
CA LEU A 214 -19.79 -2.52 -0.77
C LEU A 214 -20.62 -3.45 -1.65
N ILE A 215 -20.52 -4.75 -1.38
CA ILE A 215 -21.26 -5.79 -2.10
C ILE A 215 -22.41 -6.26 -1.22
N GLU A 216 -23.61 -6.14 -1.72
CA GLU A 216 -24.83 -6.64 -1.12
C GLU A 216 -25.41 -7.80 -1.96
N ARG A 217 -26.46 -8.44 -1.50
CA ARG A 217 -27.06 -9.61 -2.18
C ARG A 217 -27.44 -9.34 -3.65
N GLU A 218 -27.97 -8.15 -3.94
CA GLU A 218 -28.47 -7.80 -5.27
C GLU A 218 -27.75 -6.60 -5.87
N ARG A 219 -27.18 -5.73 -5.04
CA ARG A 219 -26.51 -4.49 -5.43
C ARG A 219 -25.01 -4.56 -5.15
N ALA A 220 -24.22 -3.83 -5.93
CA ALA A 220 -22.83 -3.51 -5.63
C ALA A 220 -22.63 -2.01 -5.77
N THR A 221 -21.95 -1.39 -4.81
CA THR A 221 -21.61 0.03 -4.84
C THR A 221 -20.11 0.18 -4.87
N ILE A 222 -19.60 0.98 -5.81
CA ILE A 222 -18.20 1.37 -5.87
C ILE A 222 -18.09 2.84 -5.48
N TYR A 223 -17.28 3.15 -4.49
CA TYR A 223 -17.00 4.51 -4.04
C TYR A 223 -15.69 4.96 -4.67
N LEU A 224 -15.73 5.88 -5.63
CA LEU A 224 -14.58 6.28 -6.45
C LEU A 224 -14.10 7.70 -6.14
N LEU A 225 -12.79 7.87 -6.07
CA LEU A 225 -12.17 9.19 -6.03
C LEU A 225 -12.35 9.89 -7.38
N ASN A 226 -12.09 9.23 -8.51
CA ASN A 226 -12.36 9.73 -9.86
C ASN A 226 -13.70 9.20 -10.40
N ARG A 227 -14.72 10.07 -10.46
CA ARG A 227 -16.09 9.72 -10.85
C ARG A 227 -16.48 10.37 -12.17
N THR A 228 -15.78 10.05 -13.24
CA THR A 228 -16.15 10.57 -14.57
C THR A 228 -17.41 9.90 -15.11
N GLU A 229 -18.17 10.60 -15.97
CA GLU A 229 -19.31 9.99 -16.69
C GLU A 229 -18.87 8.80 -17.54
N LYS A 230 -17.63 8.79 -18.04
CA LYS A 230 -17.02 7.69 -18.76
C LYS A 230 -17.01 6.40 -17.90
N VAL A 231 -16.58 6.52 -16.64
CA VAL A 231 -16.56 5.36 -15.71
C VAL A 231 -17.98 4.87 -15.41
N LYS A 232 -18.92 5.77 -15.18
CA LYS A 232 -20.31 5.39 -14.94
C LYS A 232 -20.92 4.62 -16.10
N SER A 233 -20.56 4.96 -17.34
CA SER A 233 -21.05 4.28 -18.54
C SER A 233 -20.51 2.86 -18.75
N LEU A 234 -19.48 2.44 -17.98
CA LEU A 234 -18.92 1.09 -18.06
C LEU A 234 -19.78 0.03 -17.36
N PHE A 235 -20.73 0.46 -16.52
CA PHE A 235 -21.52 -0.45 -15.70
C PHE A 235 -23.01 -0.40 -16.05
N ASN A 236 -23.66 -1.54 -15.91
CA ASN A 236 -25.10 -1.72 -16.05
C ASN A 236 -25.80 -1.48 -14.69
N ASP A 237 -27.14 -1.50 -14.68
CA ASP A 237 -28.02 -1.14 -13.55
C ASP A 237 -27.78 -1.87 -12.20
N GLY A 238 -26.90 -2.88 -12.14
CA GLY A 238 -26.60 -3.63 -10.92
C GLY A 238 -25.40 -3.08 -10.11
N ILE A 239 -24.68 -2.06 -10.65
CA ILE A 239 -23.48 -1.49 -10.02
C ILE A 239 -23.65 0.03 -9.92
N GLU A 240 -23.69 0.54 -8.70
CA GLU A 240 -23.82 1.96 -8.40
C GLU A 240 -22.45 2.60 -8.17
N ILE A 241 -22.26 3.84 -8.64
CA ILE A 241 -21.02 4.61 -8.42
C ILE A 241 -21.32 5.82 -7.56
N LYS A 242 -20.58 5.95 -6.46
CA LYS A 242 -20.74 7.01 -5.47
C LYS A 242 -19.44 7.77 -5.18
N PRO A 243 -19.50 8.93 -4.50
CA PRO A 243 -18.33 9.64 -4.01
C PRO A 243 -17.50 8.77 -3.06
N TYR A 244 -16.18 8.85 -3.18
CA TYR A 244 -15.23 8.08 -2.37
C TYR A 244 -15.50 8.18 -0.87
N GLU A 245 -15.64 9.40 -0.35
CA GLU A 245 -15.87 9.67 1.07
C GLU A 245 -17.27 9.25 1.56
N ALA A 246 -18.22 9.03 0.65
CA ALA A 246 -19.59 8.69 1.03
C ALA A 246 -19.68 7.35 1.78
N ILE A 247 -18.72 6.45 1.60
CA ILE A 247 -18.70 5.15 2.27
C ILE A 247 -18.75 5.28 3.79
N PHE A 248 -18.05 6.26 4.38
CA PHE A 248 -17.98 6.45 5.83
C PHE A 248 -19.34 6.80 6.46
N ASP A 249 -20.17 7.54 5.74
CA ASP A 249 -21.50 7.91 6.22
C ASP A 249 -22.54 6.85 5.85
N GLU A 250 -22.44 6.24 4.69
CA GLU A 250 -23.36 5.19 4.24
C GLU A 250 -23.21 3.91 5.05
N LEU A 251 -21.99 3.55 5.48
CA LEU A 251 -21.80 2.40 6.38
C LEU A 251 -22.50 2.59 7.72
N LYS A 252 -22.56 3.80 8.28
CA LYS A 252 -23.30 4.09 9.52
C LYS A 252 -24.80 3.83 9.40
N LEU A 253 -25.30 3.87 8.16
CA LEU A 253 -26.71 3.67 7.82
C LEU A 253 -26.96 2.29 7.18
N LEU A 254 -25.97 1.39 7.21
CA LEU A 254 -26.08 0.07 6.61
C LEU A 254 -27.22 -0.74 7.25
N ASP A 255 -28.24 -1.06 6.46
CA ASP A 255 -29.37 -1.92 6.86
C ASP A 255 -29.07 -3.38 6.46
N ALA A 256 -28.12 -3.98 7.16
CA ALA A 256 -27.77 -5.39 7.01
C ALA A 256 -27.59 -6.03 8.40
N LYS A 257 -28.03 -7.28 8.54
CA LYS A 257 -27.88 -8.03 9.82
C LYS A 257 -26.45 -8.48 10.03
N SER A 258 -25.68 -8.66 8.97
CA SER A 258 -24.30 -9.14 9.03
C SER A 258 -23.46 -8.55 7.90
N VAL A 259 -22.20 -8.19 8.22
CA VAL A 259 -21.23 -7.65 7.28
C VAL A 259 -19.90 -8.41 7.37
N MET A 260 -19.41 -8.81 6.22
CA MET A 260 -18.12 -9.49 6.05
C MET A 260 -17.04 -8.48 5.67
N TYR A 261 -15.84 -8.63 6.23
CA TYR A 261 -14.69 -7.81 5.90
C TYR A 261 -13.37 -8.49 6.31
N ASP A 262 -12.25 -8.06 5.73
CA ASP A 262 -10.92 -8.47 6.17
C ASP A 262 -10.37 -7.46 7.19
N GLY A 263 -10.11 -7.91 8.41
CA GLY A 263 -9.63 -7.06 9.50
C GLY A 263 -8.19 -6.56 9.32
N ASN A 264 -7.43 -7.14 8.39
CA ASN A 264 -6.07 -6.67 8.08
C ASN A 264 -6.06 -5.51 7.07
N THR A 265 -7.07 -5.42 6.19
CA THR A 265 -7.14 -4.41 5.13
C THR A 265 -8.15 -3.30 5.42
N ILE A 266 -9.26 -3.60 6.12
CA ILE A 266 -10.21 -2.55 6.49
C ILE A 266 -9.57 -1.56 7.45
N SER A 267 -9.71 -0.25 7.18
CA SER A 267 -9.24 0.78 8.09
C SER A 267 -10.05 0.82 9.39
N TYR A 268 -9.42 1.25 10.47
CA TYR A 268 -10.06 1.36 11.78
C TYR A 268 -11.30 2.28 11.74
N ARG A 269 -11.22 3.38 11.00
CA ARG A 269 -12.35 4.31 10.82
C ARG A 269 -13.53 3.68 10.08
N LEU A 270 -13.29 2.91 9.01
CA LEU A 270 -14.36 2.17 8.34
C LEU A 270 -14.97 1.11 9.25
N PHE A 271 -14.14 0.39 9.99
CA PHE A 271 -14.60 -0.59 10.98
C PHE A 271 -15.51 0.03 12.06
N GLU A 272 -15.09 1.15 12.63
CA GLU A 272 -15.90 1.88 13.64
C GLU A 272 -17.19 2.49 13.03
N SER A 273 -17.26 2.61 11.69
CA SER A 273 -18.48 3.06 11.01
C SER A 273 -19.51 1.96 10.82
N ILE A 274 -19.19 0.69 11.08
CA ILE A 274 -20.13 -0.42 10.99
C ILE A 274 -21.12 -0.32 12.17
N PRO A 275 -22.45 -0.36 11.94
CA PRO A 275 -23.43 -0.30 13.01
C PRO A 275 -23.24 -1.43 14.04
N ASN A 276 -23.30 -1.13 15.31
CA ASN A 276 -23.19 -2.12 16.40
C ASN A 276 -24.25 -3.23 16.33
N ALA A 277 -25.40 -2.97 15.70
CA ALA A 277 -26.46 -3.95 15.49
C ALA A 277 -26.14 -4.95 14.35
N CYS A 278 -25.12 -4.67 13.53
CA CYS A 278 -24.70 -5.51 12.44
C CYS A 278 -23.65 -6.52 12.93
N GLU A 279 -23.89 -7.80 12.74
CA GLU A 279 -22.94 -8.85 13.08
C GLU A 279 -21.68 -8.74 12.20
N SER A 280 -20.51 -8.63 12.82
CA SER A 280 -19.22 -8.55 12.16
C SER A 280 -18.65 -9.93 11.85
N ILE A 281 -18.45 -10.25 10.57
CA ILE A 281 -17.88 -11.51 10.09
C ILE A 281 -16.46 -11.23 9.58
N LYS A 282 -15.45 -11.44 10.44
CA LYS A 282 -14.04 -11.30 10.04
C LYS A 282 -13.60 -12.49 9.20
N CYS A 283 -13.02 -12.23 8.04
CA CYS A 283 -12.50 -13.28 7.12
C CYS A 283 -11.34 -12.73 6.28
N THR A 284 -10.66 -13.61 5.57
CA THR A 284 -9.85 -13.19 4.42
C THR A 284 -10.77 -12.90 3.24
N ASP A 285 -10.57 -11.78 2.54
CA ASP A 285 -11.40 -11.40 1.40
C ASP A 285 -11.49 -12.55 0.37
N PRO A 286 -12.71 -13.02 0.02
CA PRO A 286 -12.86 -14.06 -0.99
C PRO A 286 -12.36 -13.63 -2.39
N ALA A 287 -12.42 -12.33 -2.74
CA ALA A 287 -11.89 -11.82 -4.00
C ALA A 287 -10.36 -12.00 -4.09
N MET A 288 -9.64 -11.84 -2.97
CA MET A 288 -8.20 -12.10 -2.89
C MET A 288 -7.87 -13.55 -3.28
N ARG A 289 -8.60 -14.53 -2.72
CA ARG A 289 -8.39 -15.94 -3.03
C ARG A 289 -8.75 -16.26 -4.48
N MET A 290 -9.85 -15.70 -4.98
CA MET A 290 -10.30 -15.90 -6.36
C MET A 290 -9.30 -15.32 -7.36
N LYS A 291 -8.77 -14.12 -7.12
CA LYS A 291 -7.74 -13.45 -7.92
C LYS A 291 -6.44 -14.26 -7.96
N ALA A 292 -6.04 -14.85 -6.85
CA ALA A 292 -4.82 -15.67 -6.76
C ALA A 292 -4.88 -16.93 -7.64
N ILE A 293 -6.07 -17.46 -7.91
CA ILE A 293 -6.28 -18.63 -8.78
C ILE A 293 -6.65 -18.15 -10.18
N LYS A 294 -5.63 -17.97 -11.02
CA LYS A 294 -5.82 -17.48 -12.40
C LYS A 294 -6.64 -18.44 -13.26
N ASN A 295 -7.57 -17.91 -14.04
CA ASN A 295 -8.28 -18.66 -15.08
C ASN A 295 -7.35 -18.93 -16.29
N SER A 296 -7.84 -19.69 -17.28
CA SER A 296 -7.04 -20.09 -18.45
C SER A 296 -6.58 -18.90 -19.32
N THR A 297 -7.38 -17.85 -19.42
CA THR A 297 -7.05 -16.62 -20.15
C THR A 297 -5.96 -15.85 -19.41
N GLU A 298 -6.13 -15.60 -18.12
CA GLU A 298 -5.13 -14.94 -17.27
C GLU A 298 -3.79 -15.69 -17.27
N ILE A 299 -3.81 -17.04 -17.26
CA ILE A 299 -2.58 -17.86 -17.38
C ILE A 299 -1.92 -17.67 -18.73
N ALA A 300 -2.68 -17.67 -19.83
CA ALA A 300 -2.15 -17.47 -21.17
C ALA A 300 -1.52 -16.06 -21.31
N CYS A 301 -2.20 -15.05 -20.83
CA CYS A 301 -1.75 -13.66 -20.81
C CYS A 301 -0.47 -13.49 -19.98
N THR A 302 -0.43 -14.02 -18.77
CA THR A 302 0.76 -14.00 -17.90
C THR A 302 1.96 -14.65 -18.58
N LYS A 303 1.79 -15.80 -19.25
CA LYS A 303 2.86 -16.46 -20.00
C LYS A 303 3.40 -15.57 -21.15
N GLN A 304 2.52 -14.87 -21.87
CA GLN A 304 2.93 -13.97 -22.95
C GLN A 304 3.68 -12.74 -22.41
N ALA A 305 3.23 -12.16 -21.32
CA ALA A 305 3.93 -11.07 -20.63
C ALA A 305 5.36 -11.50 -20.26
N HIS A 306 5.53 -12.67 -19.63
CA HIS A 306 6.86 -13.20 -19.26
C HIS A 306 7.77 -13.53 -20.45
N ILE A 307 7.22 -13.93 -21.60
CA ILE A 307 8.02 -14.13 -22.82
C ILE A 307 8.57 -12.78 -23.32
N ARG A 308 7.74 -11.74 -23.34
CA ARG A 308 8.17 -10.39 -23.76
C ARG A 308 9.20 -9.82 -22.77
N ASP A 309 8.96 -9.94 -21.49
CA ASP A 309 9.86 -9.47 -20.45
C ASP A 309 11.20 -10.21 -20.49
N GLY A 310 11.19 -11.53 -20.61
CA GLY A 310 12.40 -12.34 -20.78
C GLY A 310 13.22 -11.96 -22.04
N ALA A 311 12.57 -11.49 -23.10
CA ALA A 311 13.26 -10.96 -24.26
C ALA A 311 13.97 -9.62 -23.94
N ALA A 312 13.37 -8.74 -23.12
CA ALA A 312 14.01 -7.52 -22.64
C ALA A 312 15.23 -7.84 -21.76
N GLU A 313 15.07 -8.75 -20.80
CA GLU A 313 16.16 -9.22 -19.93
C GLU A 313 17.33 -9.83 -20.73
N ALA A 314 17.07 -10.68 -21.72
CA ALA A 314 18.10 -11.27 -22.55
C ALA A 314 18.89 -10.21 -23.34
N LYS A 315 18.21 -9.19 -23.86
CA LYS A 315 18.85 -8.06 -24.56
C LYS A 315 19.69 -7.23 -23.61
N PHE A 316 19.19 -6.92 -22.42
CA PHE A 316 19.91 -6.22 -21.37
C PHE A 316 21.20 -6.98 -20.98
N MET A 317 21.11 -8.27 -20.69
CA MET A 317 22.26 -9.08 -20.32
C MET A 317 23.32 -9.12 -21.45
N LYS A 318 22.88 -9.22 -22.70
CA LYS A 318 23.79 -9.15 -23.88
C LYS A 318 24.47 -7.80 -23.93
N TRP A 319 23.72 -6.72 -23.92
CA TRP A 319 24.23 -5.36 -23.98
C TRP A 319 25.25 -5.08 -22.86
N LEU A 320 24.92 -5.44 -21.64
CA LEU A 320 25.81 -5.22 -20.50
C LEU A 320 27.14 -5.94 -20.67
N LYS A 321 27.12 -7.22 -21.05
CA LYS A 321 28.34 -8.00 -21.28
C LYS A 321 29.23 -7.46 -22.42
N GLU A 322 28.61 -6.91 -23.44
CA GLU A 322 29.35 -6.36 -24.61
C GLU A 322 29.93 -4.97 -24.35
N ASN A 323 29.37 -4.20 -23.42
CA ASN A 323 29.67 -2.78 -23.24
C ASN A 323 30.30 -2.39 -21.90
N VAL A 324 30.15 -3.18 -20.85
CA VAL A 324 30.65 -2.83 -19.49
C VAL A 324 32.16 -2.56 -19.41
N SER A 325 32.95 -3.12 -20.34
CA SER A 325 34.39 -2.84 -20.44
C SER A 325 34.75 -1.67 -21.35
N LYS A 326 33.78 -1.09 -22.06
CA LYS A 326 33.98 -0.07 -23.10
C LYS A 326 33.35 1.27 -22.74
N GLU A 327 32.29 1.26 -21.93
CA GLU A 327 31.48 2.42 -21.61
C GLU A 327 31.39 2.60 -20.09
N ALA A 328 31.15 3.83 -19.63
CA ALA A 328 30.93 4.12 -18.24
C ALA A 328 29.47 3.80 -17.84
N ILE A 329 29.16 2.51 -17.66
CA ILE A 329 27.85 2.06 -17.23
C ILE A 329 27.80 2.12 -15.69
N THR A 330 26.71 2.65 -15.16
CA THR A 330 26.43 2.73 -13.70
C THR A 330 25.21 1.89 -13.34
N GLU A 331 24.94 1.72 -12.04
CA GLU A 331 23.74 1.03 -11.55
C GLU A 331 22.46 1.69 -12.11
N ILE A 332 22.36 3.02 -12.03
CA ILE A 332 21.23 3.79 -12.57
C ILE A 332 21.11 3.59 -14.08
N SER A 333 22.19 3.77 -14.84
CA SER A 333 22.11 3.65 -16.31
C SER A 333 21.83 2.21 -16.77
N ALA A 334 22.20 1.20 -15.99
CA ALA A 334 21.86 -0.19 -16.25
C ALA A 334 20.36 -0.44 -16.03
N ALA A 335 19.80 0.08 -14.93
CA ALA A 335 18.36 0.01 -14.64
C ALA A 335 17.53 0.73 -15.72
N GLU A 336 17.93 1.94 -16.11
CA GLU A 336 17.27 2.70 -17.19
C GLU A 336 17.28 1.98 -18.53
N TYR A 337 18.41 1.35 -18.90
CA TYR A 337 18.51 0.57 -20.14
C TYR A 337 17.52 -0.61 -20.12
N LEU A 338 17.43 -1.34 -19.01
CA LEU A 338 16.49 -2.45 -18.88
C LEU A 338 15.04 -1.97 -18.96
N ALA A 339 14.71 -0.88 -18.29
CA ALA A 339 13.37 -0.27 -18.36
C ALA A 339 13.01 0.11 -19.82
N GLU A 340 13.94 0.66 -20.58
CA GLU A 340 13.73 0.99 -21.98
C GLU A 340 13.52 -0.26 -22.86
N GLU A 341 14.28 -1.34 -22.63
CA GLU A 341 14.06 -2.60 -23.37
C GLU A 341 12.67 -3.21 -23.04
N ARG A 342 12.17 -3.07 -21.81
CA ARG A 342 10.80 -3.44 -21.43
C ARG A 342 9.75 -2.61 -22.17
N ARG A 343 9.92 -1.28 -22.23
CA ARG A 343 9.01 -0.41 -23.00
C ARG A 343 8.94 -0.83 -24.48
N LYS A 344 10.07 -1.19 -25.09
CA LYS A 344 10.13 -1.72 -26.47
C LYS A 344 9.38 -3.06 -26.62
N GLN A 345 9.20 -3.82 -25.53
CA GLN A 345 8.40 -5.05 -25.51
C GLN A 345 6.94 -4.80 -25.11
N GLY A 346 6.52 -3.56 -24.92
CA GLY A 346 5.14 -3.17 -24.62
C GLY A 346 4.79 -3.04 -23.14
N ALA A 347 5.79 -3.01 -22.23
CA ALA A 347 5.55 -2.59 -20.87
C ALA A 347 5.20 -1.10 -20.83
N TYR A 348 4.14 -0.73 -20.13
CA TYR A 348 3.74 0.66 -19.97
C TYR A 348 4.28 1.28 -18.67
N ASP A 349 4.69 0.45 -17.71
CA ASP A 349 5.31 0.86 -16.45
C ASP A 349 6.23 -0.26 -15.93
N LEU A 350 6.99 0.03 -14.87
CA LEU A 350 7.68 -0.98 -14.06
C LEU A 350 6.70 -1.58 -13.05
N SER A 351 6.98 -2.79 -12.55
CA SER A 351 6.22 -3.39 -11.46
C SER A 351 6.74 -3.01 -10.07
N PHE A 352 7.96 -2.49 -10.02
CA PHE A 352 8.64 -1.84 -8.89
C PHE A 352 9.92 -1.17 -9.41
N ASP A 353 10.52 -0.28 -8.64
CA ASP A 353 11.79 0.35 -8.99
C ASP A 353 12.90 -0.69 -9.14
N THR A 354 13.60 -0.66 -10.27
CA THR A 354 14.61 -1.68 -10.59
C THR A 354 15.74 -1.66 -9.58
N ILE A 355 15.93 -2.75 -8.88
CA ILE A 355 17.08 -2.99 -8.01
C ILE A 355 18.26 -3.38 -8.91
N ALA A 356 19.31 -2.56 -8.97
CA ALA A 356 20.54 -2.84 -9.68
C ALA A 356 21.71 -2.57 -8.74
N GLY A 357 22.09 -3.57 -7.92
CA GLY A 357 23.11 -3.46 -6.90
C GLY A 357 24.43 -4.09 -7.32
N TYR A 358 25.50 -3.30 -7.51
CA TYR A 358 26.81 -3.77 -7.88
C TYR A 358 27.71 -3.98 -6.64
N GLY A 359 28.39 -5.13 -6.58
CA GLY A 359 29.31 -5.46 -5.51
C GLY A 359 28.62 -5.42 -4.11
N PRO A 360 29.08 -4.58 -3.17
CA PRO A 360 28.49 -4.49 -1.82
C PRO A 360 27.01 -4.07 -1.80
N HIS A 361 26.54 -3.27 -2.78
CA HIS A 361 25.15 -2.85 -2.87
C HIS A 361 24.21 -4.03 -3.15
N GLY A 362 24.67 -5.08 -3.82
CA GLY A 362 23.90 -6.31 -4.00
C GLY A 362 23.57 -7.08 -2.73
N ALA A 363 24.17 -6.71 -1.59
CA ALA A 363 23.85 -7.29 -0.27
C ALA A 363 22.77 -6.49 0.49
N ILE A 364 22.37 -5.33 -0.02
CA ILE A 364 21.33 -4.49 0.59
C ILE A 364 19.99 -4.86 -0.02
N ILE A 365 19.09 -5.40 0.80
CA ILE A 365 17.74 -5.78 0.37
C ILE A 365 16.97 -4.50 0.04
N HIS A 366 16.18 -4.51 -1.05
CA HIS A 366 15.45 -3.33 -1.54
C HIS A 366 16.37 -2.12 -1.85
N TYR A 367 17.64 -2.38 -2.26
CA TYR A 367 18.55 -1.32 -2.66
C TYR A 367 18.01 -0.54 -3.85
N GLU A 368 17.97 0.78 -3.72
CA GLU A 368 17.71 1.71 -4.81
C GLU A 368 18.93 2.60 -5.01
N ALA A 369 19.46 2.62 -6.22
CA ALA A 369 20.59 3.47 -6.59
C ALA A 369 20.11 4.91 -6.77
N VAL A 370 20.59 5.82 -5.92
CA VAL A 370 20.36 7.26 -6.04
C VAL A 370 21.65 7.95 -6.49
N PRO A 371 21.63 9.19 -6.99
CA PRO A 371 22.84 9.88 -7.48
C PRO A 371 24.02 9.86 -6.49
N GLN A 372 23.72 9.84 -5.17
CA GLN A 372 24.73 9.85 -4.10
C GLN A 372 25.38 8.48 -3.87
N THR A 373 24.68 7.40 -4.17
CA THR A 373 25.15 6.02 -3.95
C THR A 373 25.55 5.33 -5.26
N ASN A 374 25.16 5.87 -6.41
CA ASN A 374 25.36 5.29 -7.73
C ASN A 374 26.84 5.01 -8.01
N VAL A 375 27.18 3.78 -8.35
CA VAL A 375 28.55 3.38 -8.67
C VAL A 375 28.68 2.90 -10.11
N GLN A 376 29.91 3.05 -10.66
CA GLN A 376 30.22 2.53 -11.98
C GLN A 376 30.46 1.01 -11.92
N LEU A 377 29.82 0.27 -12.82
CA LEU A 377 30.04 -1.15 -13.03
C LEU A 377 31.41 -1.40 -13.68
N LYS A 378 32.04 -2.51 -13.28
CA LYS A 378 33.28 -2.99 -13.88
C LYS A 378 33.05 -4.36 -14.53
N PRO A 379 33.91 -4.81 -15.46
CA PRO A 379 33.80 -6.12 -16.11
C PRO A 379 34.25 -7.28 -15.18
N GLU A 380 33.95 -7.17 -13.89
CA GLU A 380 34.28 -8.12 -12.83
C GLU A 380 33.24 -8.03 -11.72
N GLY A 381 33.16 -9.05 -10.87
CA GLY A 381 32.23 -9.07 -9.72
C GLY A 381 30.81 -9.46 -10.10
N PHE A 382 29.84 -9.09 -9.25
CA PHE A 382 28.42 -9.39 -9.41
C PHE A 382 27.61 -8.10 -9.50
N LEU A 383 26.64 -8.09 -10.41
CA LEU A 383 25.51 -7.18 -10.41
C LEU A 383 24.26 -7.98 -10.06
N LEU A 384 23.63 -7.67 -8.92
CA LEU A 384 22.30 -8.16 -8.60
C LEU A 384 21.29 -7.29 -9.35
N VAL A 385 20.37 -7.92 -10.08
CA VAL A 385 19.26 -7.23 -10.74
C VAL A 385 17.97 -7.91 -10.31
N ASP A 386 17.05 -7.14 -9.72
CA ASP A 386 15.70 -7.53 -9.46
C ASP A 386 14.76 -6.49 -10.08
N SER A 387 13.81 -6.95 -10.88
CA SER A 387 13.07 -6.04 -11.74
C SER A 387 11.86 -6.70 -12.39
N GLY A 388 10.88 -5.90 -12.77
CA GLY A 388 9.70 -6.38 -13.47
C GLY A 388 8.99 -5.26 -14.24
N GLY A 389 7.99 -5.62 -15.02
CA GLY A 389 7.20 -4.67 -15.81
C GLY A 389 5.71 -4.92 -15.75
N GLN A 390 4.95 -3.85 -15.92
CA GLN A 390 3.51 -3.86 -16.10
C GLN A 390 3.18 -3.91 -17.58
N TYR A 391 2.51 -4.97 -17.99
CA TYR A 391 1.94 -5.15 -19.33
C TYR A 391 0.41 -5.16 -19.22
N GLU A 392 -0.28 -4.80 -20.31
CA GLU A 392 -1.77 -4.79 -20.30
C GLU A 392 -2.36 -6.15 -19.89
N ASP A 393 -1.68 -7.23 -20.25
CA ASP A 393 -2.10 -8.62 -20.08
C ASP A 393 -1.34 -9.38 -18.97
N GLY A 394 -0.48 -8.71 -18.19
CA GLY A 394 0.21 -9.35 -17.06
C GLY A 394 1.29 -8.49 -16.42
N THR A 395 1.71 -8.91 -15.23
CA THR A 395 2.81 -8.32 -14.46
C THR A 395 3.95 -9.32 -14.34
N THR A 396 5.17 -8.86 -14.50
CA THR A 396 6.38 -9.67 -14.30
C THR A 396 7.17 -9.20 -13.10
#